data_0c4e4c1e5b3a58eb7f037e9c466ef4dc
#
_entry.id   0c4e4c1e5b3a58eb7f037e9c466ef4dc
#
_cell.length_a   1.000
_cell.length_b   1.000
_cell.length_c   1.000
_cell.angle_alpha   90.00
_cell.angle_beta   90.00
_cell.angle_gamma   90.00
#
_symmetry.space_group_name_H-M   'P 1'
#
loop_
_entity.id
_entity.type
_entity.pdbx_description
1 polymer ?
#
loop_
_entity_poly.entity_id
_entity_poly.type
_entity_poly.pdbx_seq_one_letter_code
_entity_poly.pdbx_strand_id
1 'polypeptide(L)'
;MRDAFFLLAPALGATLLHFLWQGTLLALLASGALALLRDARAQTRYAIACLALFAALLSPLFTLGWLLASPSLAASATGTDLPATAPAALSGWRLLPEVTASGAAVRWPWLVLGWAAGAGLLALRMAGGLLWIGRLRRRAWADANGVLQAMADPLALRIGLRNPVLVRLSRDIASPVVAGWWRPMVLVPAALALRMPAPLLEALIAHELAHVRRHDYLVNLLQGVVETLLFYHPVVWWLSRRIREERELIADDLAANALGIAAGWRWPWRNSTARSMHPPPRSHASHRPPEEASSWHASSI
;
A
#
# COMPACT_ATOMS: atom_id res chain seq x y z
N MET A 1 7.83 35.04 8.68
CA MET A 1 7.45 33.90 7.82
C MET A 1 8.05 33.97 6.42
N ARG A 2 8.12 35.14 5.76
CA ARG A 2 8.77 35.28 4.44
C ARG A 2 10.24 34.88 4.48
N ASP A 3 11.01 35.38 5.45
CA ASP A 3 12.45 35.14 5.55
C ASP A 3 12.78 33.64 5.78
N ALA A 4 12.00 32.93 6.62
CA ALA A 4 12.16 31.51 6.84
C ALA A 4 11.90 30.68 5.56
N PHE A 5 10.92 31.08 4.75
CA PHE A 5 10.65 30.41 3.46
C PHE A 5 11.82 30.59 2.49
N PHE A 6 12.37 31.78 2.36
CA PHE A 6 13.50 32.01 1.46
C PHE A 6 14.79 31.32 1.91
N LEU A 7 14.96 31.08 3.21
CA LEU A 7 16.08 30.30 3.75
C LEU A 7 15.90 28.77 3.50
N LEU A 8 14.69 28.26 3.57
CA LEU A 8 14.41 26.83 3.40
C LEU A 8 14.22 26.42 1.95
N ALA A 9 13.77 27.33 1.07
CA ALA A 9 13.47 27.03 -0.31
C ALA A 9 14.66 26.42 -1.10
N PRO A 10 15.91 26.88 -0.95
CA PRO A 10 17.05 26.24 -1.59
C PRO A 10 17.29 24.80 -1.14
N ALA A 11 17.21 24.53 0.17
CA ALA A 11 17.39 23.19 0.72
C ALA A 11 16.27 22.23 0.27
N LEU A 12 15.03 22.67 0.31
CA LEU A 12 13.88 21.90 -0.19
C LEU A 12 14.00 21.65 -1.68
N GLY A 13 14.29 22.68 -2.49
CA GLY A 13 14.44 22.54 -3.92
C GLY A 13 15.57 21.59 -4.31
N ALA A 14 16.74 21.71 -3.65
CA ALA A 14 17.85 20.78 -3.83
C ALA A 14 17.45 19.36 -3.46
N THR A 15 16.74 19.16 -2.35
CA THR A 15 16.22 17.84 -1.94
C THR A 15 15.32 17.22 -3.01
N LEU A 16 14.38 17.99 -3.59
CA LEU A 16 13.50 17.52 -4.66
C LEU A 16 14.28 17.09 -5.90
N LEU A 17 15.32 17.84 -6.27
CA LEU A 17 16.20 17.47 -7.40
C LEU A 17 17.08 16.26 -7.10
N HIS A 18 17.65 16.17 -5.90
CA HIS A 18 18.42 15.01 -5.49
C HIS A 18 17.58 13.72 -5.53
N PHE A 19 16.33 13.79 -5.18
CA PHE A 19 15.46 12.63 -5.23
C PHE A 19 15.25 12.09 -6.65
N LEU A 20 15.43 12.88 -7.70
CA LEU A 20 15.30 12.39 -9.09
C LEU A 20 16.29 11.24 -9.39
N TRP A 21 17.56 11.40 -9.05
CA TRP A 21 18.54 10.34 -9.27
C TRP A 21 18.49 9.26 -8.18
N GLN A 22 18.22 9.63 -6.91
CA GLN A 22 18.06 8.68 -5.80
C GLN A 22 16.87 7.75 -6.05
N GLY A 23 15.74 8.30 -6.44
CA GLY A 23 14.55 7.53 -6.80
C GLY A 23 14.79 6.61 -8.00
N THR A 24 15.55 7.08 -9.00
CA THR A 24 15.92 6.25 -10.16
C THR A 24 16.82 5.08 -9.74
N LEU A 25 17.80 5.31 -8.88
CA LEU A 25 18.65 4.24 -8.34
C LEU A 25 17.81 3.23 -7.52
N LEU A 26 16.91 3.71 -6.66
CA LEU A 26 15.98 2.84 -5.92
C LEU A 26 15.08 2.03 -6.85
N ALA A 27 14.62 2.62 -7.96
CA ALA A 27 13.83 1.90 -8.97
C ALA A 27 14.64 0.75 -9.60
N LEU A 28 15.89 1.00 -9.97
CA LEU A 28 16.78 0.00 -10.55
C LEU A 28 17.06 -1.14 -9.57
N LEU A 29 17.39 -0.82 -8.31
CA LEU A 29 17.63 -1.82 -7.27
C LEU A 29 16.36 -2.64 -6.97
N ALA A 30 15.21 -1.98 -6.82
CA ALA A 30 13.95 -2.67 -6.56
C ALA A 30 13.51 -3.54 -7.75
N SER A 31 13.67 -3.06 -8.98
CA SER A 31 13.34 -3.84 -10.18
C SER A 31 14.23 -5.06 -10.33
N GLY A 32 15.54 -4.92 -10.08
CA GLY A 32 16.49 -6.03 -10.07
C GLY A 32 16.15 -7.07 -9.00
N ALA A 33 15.89 -6.63 -7.76
CA ALA A 33 15.48 -7.52 -6.67
C ALA A 33 14.18 -8.27 -6.97
N LEU A 34 13.16 -7.57 -7.50
CA LEU A 34 11.88 -8.19 -7.88
C LEU A 34 12.02 -9.14 -9.08
N ALA A 35 12.93 -8.85 -10.02
CA ALA A 35 13.22 -9.74 -11.15
C ALA A 35 13.92 -11.02 -10.71
N LEU A 36 14.91 -10.93 -9.80
CA LEU A 36 15.60 -12.08 -9.22
C LEU A 36 14.66 -12.96 -8.38
N LEU A 37 13.68 -12.35 -7.73
CA LEU A 37 12.74 -13.01 -6.83
C LEU A 37 11.33 -13.19 -7.47
N ARG A 38 11.26 -13.24 -8.80
CA ARG A 38 9.96 -13.39 -9.51
C ARG A 38 9.21 -14.65 -9.12
N ASP A 39 9.91 -15.74 -8.82
CA ASP A 39 9.34 -17.04 -8.44
C ASP A 39 9.16 -17.17 -6.91
N ALA A 40 9.55 -16.17 -6.13
CA ALA A 40 9.35 -16.14 -4.69
C ALA A 40 7.87 -15.92 -4.33
N ARG A 41 7.53 -16.19 -3.08
CA ARG A 41 6.19 -15.97 -2.54
C ARG A 41 5.77 -14.49 -2.68
N ALA A 42 4.48 -14.25 -2.93
CA ALA A 42 3.92 -12.90 -3.04
C ALA A 42 4.25 -12.03 -1.81
N GLN A 43 4.30 -12.63 -0.60
CA GLN A 43 4.68 -11.94 0.63
C GLN A 43 6.09 -11.35 0.57
N THR A 44 7.06 -12.08 0.00
CA THR A 44 8.45 -11.62 -0.13
C THR A 44 8.54 -10.46 -1.11
N ARG A 45 7.90 -10.56 -2.27
CA ARG A 45 7.88 -9.49 -3.28
C ARG A 45 7.15 -8.24 -2.75
N TYR A 46 6.05 -8.44 -2.03
CA TYR A 46 5.34 -7.37 -1.31
C TYR A 46 6.25 -6.64 -0.32
N ALA A 47 6.96 -7.39 0.53
CA ALA A 47 7.86 -6.82 1.53
C ALA A 47 8.99 -5.99 0.89
N ILE A 48 9.60 -6.49 -0.21
CA ILE A 48 10.62 -5.75 -0.96
C ILE A 48 10.06 -4.46 -1.53
N ALA A 49 8.89 -4.50 -2.15
CA ALA A 49 8.26 -3.30 -2.72
C ALA A 49 7.89 -2.28 -1.64
N CYS A 50 7.39 -2.71 -0.47
CA CYS A 50 7.12 -1.85 0.68
C CYS A 50 8.42 -1.24 1.24
N LEU A 51 9.48 -2.03 1.36
CA LEU A 51 10.78 -1.54 1.84
C LEU A 51 11.37 -0.51 0.88
N ALA A 52 11.29 -0.75 -0.43
CA ALA A 52 11.73 0.20 -1.45
C ALA A 52 10.93 1.51 -1.40
N LEU A 53 9.61 1.44 -1.22
CA LEU A 53 8.76 2.63 -1.07
C LEU A 53 9.09 3.40 0.21
N PHE A 54 9.36 2.70 1.30
CA PHE A 54 9.81 3.31 2.55
C PHE A 54 11.18 3.98 2.41
N ALA A 55 12.14 3.33 1.75
CA ALA A 55 13.43 3.91 1.42
C ALA A 55 13.29 5.16 0.53
N ALA A 56 12.34 5.15 -0.42
CA ALA A 56 12.02 6.32 -1.25
C ALA A 56 11.48 7.50 -0.42
N LEU A 57 10.72 7.25 0.65
CA LEU A 57 10.28 8.28 1.59
C LEU A 57 11.42 8.80 2.45
N LEU A 58 12.28 7.92 2.95
CA LEU A 58 13.40 8.30 3.85
C LEU A 58 14.52 9.05 3.12
N SER A 59 14.76 8.75 1.85
CA SER A 59 15.83 9.33 1.04
C SER A 59 15.78 10.87 1.01
N PRO A 60 14.67 11.53 0.64
CA PRO A 60 14.60 13.00 0.67
C PRO A 60 14.62 13.57 2.10
N LEU A 61 14.06 12.86 3.08
CA LEU A 61 14.13 13.32 4.48
C LEU A 61 15.56 13.33 4.99
N PHE A 62 16.35 12.30 4.67
CA PHE A 62 17.77 12.25 4.99
C PHE A 62 18.55 13.35 4.28
N THR A 63 18.30 13.55 2.97
CA THR A 63 18.94 14.60 2.19
C THR A 63 18.64 15.99 2.75
N LEU A 64 17.39 16.26 3.10
CA LEU A 64 16.98 17.52 3.71
C LEU A 64 17.66 17.73 5.06
N GLY A 65 17.64 16.72 5.94
CA GLY A 65 18.31 16.78 7.24
C GLY A 65 19.81 17.04 7.11
N TRP A 66 20.47 16.38 6.16
CA TRP A 66 21.88 16.60 5.85
C TRP A 66 22.16 18.02 5.38
N LEU A 67 21.36 18.55 4.43
CA LEU A 67 21.52 19.90 3.92
C LEU A 67 21.32 20.97 5.02
N LEU A 68 20.34 20.78 5.89
CA LEU A 68 20.07 21.70 7.00
C LEU A 68 21.14 21.65 8.10
N ALA A 69 21.79 20.49 8.29
CA ALA A 69 22.89 20.34 9.26
C ALA A 69 24.25 20.81 8.71
N SER A 70 24.36 21.06 7.40
CA SER A 70 25.66 21.45 6.78
C SER A 70 26.00 22.91 7.02
N PRO A 71 27.18 23.20 7.55
CA PRO A 71 27.61 24.57 7.90
C PRO A 71 27.65 25.57 6.73
N SER A 72 27.79 25.06 5.49
CA SER A 72 27.85 25.88 4.28
C SER A 72 26.58 26.65 3.98
N LEU A 73 25.39 26.11 4.34
CA LEU A 73 24.12 26.83 4.21
C LEU A 73 23.94 27.90 5.30
N ALA A 74 24.43 27.63 6.52
CA ALA A 74 24.43 28.60 7.60
C ALA A 74 25.37 29.81 7.30
N ALA A 75 26.53 29.55 6.68
CA ALA A 75 27.49 30.61 6.30
C ALA A 75 26.93 31.48 5.16
N SER A 76 26.23 30.92 4.20
CA SER A 76 25.58 31.70 3.12
C SER A 76 24.41 32.56 3.62
N ALA A 77 23.76 32.18 4.72
CA ALA A 77 22.67 32.95 5.33
C ALA A 77 23.19 34.14 6.18
N THR A 78 24.43 34.07 6.69
CA THR A 78 25.02 35.08 7.56
C THR A 78 25.97 36.07 6.86
N GLY A 79 26.22 35.89 5.54
CA GLY A 79 27.08 36.77 4.75
C GLY A 79 28.55 36.81 5.21
N THR A 80 28.98 35.87 6.05
CA THR A 80 30.35 35.71 6.47
C THR A 80 31.13 34.87 5.48
N ASP A 81 31.98 35.50 4.68
CA ASP A 81 32.97 34.82 3.84
C ASP A 81 33.97 34.07 4.73
N LEU A 82 33.71 32.80 5.01
CA LEU A 82 34.71 31.94 5.65
C LEU A 82 35.73 31.51 4.59
N PRO A 83 37.06 31.58 4.90
CA PRO A 83 38.08 31.18 3.95
C PRO A 83 37.95 29.72 3.56
N ALA A 84 38.08 29.44 2.27
CA ALA A 84 37.93 28.15 1.62
C ALA A 84 39.06 27.16 1.97
N THR A 85 39.20 26.77 3.23
CA THR A 85 40.15 25.74 3.69
C THR A 85 39.41 24.49 4.17
N ALA A 86 38.42 24.02 3.41
CA ALA A 86 37.87 22.68 3.58
C ALA A 86 38.75 21.66 2.85
N PRO A 87 39.14 20.52 3.46
CA PRO A 87 39.99 19.52 2.81
C PRO A 87 39.27 18.97 1.56
N ALA A 88 40.00 18.96 0.45
CA ALA A 88 39.55 18.54 -0.90
C ALA A 88 39.05 17.09 -0.99
N ALA A 89 39.19 16.29 0.04
CA ALA A 89 38.78 14.89 0.09
C ALA A 89 37.27 14.64 0.10
N LEU A 90 36.43 15.65 0.40
CA LEU A 90 34.97 15.54 0.42
C LEU A 90 34.28 16.24 -0.75
N SER A 91 35.05 16.80 -1.70
CA SER A 91 34.48 17.48 -2.88
C SER A 91 33.92 16.57 -3.96
N GLY A 92 34.12 15.25 -3.88
CA GLY A 92 33.60 14.27 -4.85
C GLY A 92 32.09 14.15 -4.91
N TRP A 93 31.36 14.70 -3.93
CA TRP A 93 29.88 14.66 -3.91
C TRP A 93 29.21 15.91 -4.54
N ARG A 94 30.03 16.89 -4.99
CA ARG A 94 29.55 18.04 -5.76
C ARG A 94 29.33 17.68 -7.22
N LEU A 95 28.51 16.65 -7.48
CA LEU A 95 28.12 16.24 -8.83
C LEU A 95 27.09 17.18 -9.49
N LEU A 96 26.63 18.19 -8.77
CA LEU A 96 25.85 19.28 -9.37
C LEU A 96 26.77 20.50 -9.51
N PRO A 97 26.78 21.18 -10.68
CA PRO A 97 27.53 22.42 -10.82
C PRO A 97 27.11 23.38 -9.72
N GLU A 98 28.10 24.07 -9.11
CA GLU A 98 27.83 25.22 -8.28
C GLU A 98 26.95 26.15 -9.09
N VAL A 99 25.65 26.13 -8.80
CA VAL A 99 24.71 27.03 -9.42
C VAL A 99 24.99 28.39 -8.82
N THR A 100 25.94 29.09 -9.45
CA THR A 100 26.41 30.40 -9.09
C THR A 100 25.25 31.33 -8.78
N ALA A 101 25.41 32.03 -7.67
CA ALA A 101 24.39 32.70 -6.87
C ALA A 101 23.49 33.76 -7.56
N SER A 102 23.72 34.16 -8.79
CA SER A 102 22.97 35.28 -9.38
C SER A 102 21.76 34.93 -10.24
N GLY A 103 21.68 33.70 -10.79
CA GLY A 103 20.57 33.33 -11.66
C GLY A 103 19.64 32.25 -11.10
N ALA A 104 20.12 31.43 -10.14
CA ALA A 104 19.38 30.29 -9.61
C ALA A 104 18.55 30.63 -8.35
N ALA A 105 18.95 31.65 -7.61
CA ALA A 105 18.24 32.04 -6.37
C ALA A 105 16.77 32.41 -6.62
N VAL A 106 16.44 32.90 -7.81
CA VAL A 106 15.07 33.30 -8.19
C VAL A 106 14.19 32.10 -8.53
N ARG A 107 14.76 30.92 -8.86
CA ARG A 107 14.01 29.74 -9.36
C ARG A 107 13.59 28.78 -8.25
N TRP A 108 14.33 28.66 -7.17
CA TRP A 108 14.04 27.74 -6.06
C TRP A 108 12.66 27.95 -5.43
N PRO A 109 12.24 29.20 -5.13
CA PRO A 109 10.91 29.43 -4.58
C PRO A 109 9.80 28.94 -5.49
N TRP A 110 9.90 29.15 -6.81
CA TRP A 110 8.88 28.72 -7.79
C TRP A 110 8.80 27.20 -7.91
N LEU A 111 9.94 26.50 -7.85
CA LEU A 111 9.99 25.04 -7.87
C LEU A 111 9.31 24.46 -6.62
N VAL A 112 9.62 25.01 -5.46
CA VAL A 112 9.03 24.59 -4.17
C VAL A 112 7.54 24.93 -4.13
N LEU A 113 7.12 26.09 -4.62
CA LEU A 113 5.72 26.49 -4.70
C LEU A 113 4.93 25.57 -5.65
N GLY A 114 5.49 25.26 -6.82
CA GLY A 114 4.88 24.30 -7.76
C GLY A 114 4.70 22.92 -7.15
N TRP A 115 5.73 22.42 -6.47
CA TRP A 115 5.64 21.16 -5.72
C TRP A 115 4.60 21.24 -4.59
N ALA A 116 4.62 22.30 -3.78
CA ALA A 116 3.67 22.49 -2.69
C ALA A 116 2.22 22.58 -3.17
N ALA A 117 1.98 23.25 -4.29
CA ALA A 117 0.66 23.33 -4.92
C ALA A 117 0.16 21.94 -5.39
N GLY A 118 1.03 21.17 -6.06
CA GLY A 118 0.71 19.81 -6.49
C GLY A 118 0.45 18.87 -5.32
N ALA A 119 1.34 18.87 -4.32
CA ALA A 119 1.19 18.07 -3.10
C ALA A 119 -0.07 18.48 -2.31
N GLY A 120 -0.35 19.79 -2.22
CA GLY A 120 -1.55 20.32 -1.57
C GLY A 120 -2.83 19.85 -2.25
N LEU A 121 -2.89 19.89 -3.59
CA LEU A 121 -4.04 19.39 -4.35
C LEU A 121 -4.28 17.90 -4.11
N LEU A 122 -3.22 17.08 -4.14
CA LEU A 122 -3.31 15.65 -3.87
C LEU A 122 -3.68 15.37 -2.41
N ALA A 123 -3.17 16.15 -1.45
CA ALA A 123 -3.55 16.07 -0.05
C ALA A 123 -5.04 16.38 0.17
N LEU A 124 -5.56 17.43 -0.49
CA LEU A 124 -7.00 17.76 -0.46
C LEU A 124 -7.85 16.62 -1.05
N ARG A 125 -7.41 16.04 -2.18
CA ARG A 125 -8.08 14.88 -2.76
C ARG A 125 -8.08 13.67 -1.80
N MET A 126 -6.95 13.39 -1.15
CA MET A 126 -6.83 12.31 -0.17
C MET A 126 -7.72 12.57 1.04
N ALA A 127 -7.72 13.78 1.60
CA ALA A 127 -8.58 14.17 2.69
C ALA A 127 -10.08 14.04 2.32
N GLY A 128 -10.45 14.47 1.12
CA GLY A 128 -11.81 14.29 0.59
C GLY A 128 -12.22 12.81 0.53
N GLY A 129 -11.32 11.93 0.08
CA GLY A 129 -11.54 10.48 0.07
C GLY A 129 -11.74 9.90 1.48
N LEU A 130 -10.91 10.31 2.44
CA LEU A 130 -11.06 9.88 3.85
C LEU A 130 -12.36 10.37 4.46
N LEU A 131 -12.76 11.62 4.21
CA LEU A 131 -14.03 12.16 4.65
C LEU A 131 -15.21 11.42 4.02
N TRP A 132 -15.12 11.09 2.74
CA TRP A 132 -16.13 10.30 2.03
C TRP A 132 -16.29 8.91 2.64
N ILE A 133 -15.19 8.18 2.88
CA ILE A 133 -15.20 6.88 3.59
C ILE A 133 -15.83 7.03 4.99
N GLY A 134 -15.50 8.10 5.71
CA GLY A 134 -16.11 8.41 7.01
C GLY A 134 -17.62 8.60 6.93
N ARG A 135 -18.13 9.25 5.87
CA ARG A 135 -19.57 9.40 5.62
C ARG A 135 -20.22 8.07 5.26
N LEU A 136 -19.57 7.25 4.41
CA LEU A 136 -20.05 5.91 4.06
C LEU A 136 -20.26 5.04 5.30
N ARG A 137 -19.27 5.02 6.20
CA ARG A 137 -19.34 4.27 7.47
C ARG A 137 -20.54 4.67 8.33
N ARG A 138 -20.87 5.97 8.37
CA ARG A 138 -22.01 6.49 9.15
C ARG A 138 -23.36 6.16 8.51
N ARG A 139 -23.43 6.02 7.19
CA ARG A 139 -24.63 5.72 6.43
C ARG A 139 -24.89 4.24 6.23
N ALA A 140 -23.88 3.40 6.51
CA ALA A 140 -23.98 1.95 6.35
C ALA A 140 -24.91 1.37 7.41
N TRP A 141 -25.72 0.38 7.01
CA TRP A 141 -26.68 -0.30 7.89
C TRP A 141 -26.39 -1.80 7.99
N ALA A 142 -26.91 -2.43 9.06
CA ALA A 142 -26.84 -3.87 9.22
C ALA A 142 -27.76 -4.56 8.22
N ASP A 143 -27.38 -5.76 7.78
CA ASP A 143 -28.32 -6.66 7.12
C ASP A 143 -29.42 -7.06 8.10
N ALA A 144 -30.69 -6.90 7.69
CA ALA A 144 -31.86 -7.13 8.56
C ALA A 144 -31.94 -8.57 9.09
N ASN A 145 -31.49 -9.54 8.29
CA ASN A 145 -31.51 -10.96 8.64
C ASN A 145 -30.20 -11.45 9.27
N GLY A 146 -29.17 -10.60 9.37
CA GLY A 146 -27.87 -10.96 9.92
C GLY A 146 -27.07 -11.97 9.10
N VAL A 147 -27.49 -12.30 7.87
CA VAL A 147 -26.89 -13.34 7.04
C VAL A 147 -25.44 -13.02 6.68
N LEU A 148 -25.14 -11.76 6.35
CA LEU A 148 -23.76 -11.34 6.01
C LEU A 148 -22.82 -11.46 7.22
N GLN A 149 -23.28 -11.11 8.41
CA GLN A 149 -22.50 -11.23 9.62
C GLN A 149 -22.29 -12.71 9.99
N ALA A 150 -23.34 -13.54 9.88
CA ALA A 150 -23.25 -14.98 10.11
C ALA A 150 -22.29 -15.69 9.14
N MET A 151 -22.17 -15.22 7.89
CA MET A 151 -21.16 -15.70 6.95
C MET A 151 -19.74 -15.22 7.33
N ALA A 152 -19.60 -13.99 7.77
CA ALA A 152 -18.32 -13.37 8.06
C ALA A 152 -17.64 -13.91 9.33
N ASP A 153 -18.40 -14.20 10.38
CA ASP A 153 -17.85 -14.59 11.68
C ASP A 153 -17.00 -15.88 11.62
N PRO A 154 -17.46 -17.00 11.02
CA PRO A 154 -16.63 -18.19 10.91
C PRO A 154 -15.42 -17.98 9.99
N LEU A 155 -15.55 -17.17 8.94
CA LEU A 155 -14.45 -16.83 8.04
C LEU A 155 -13.39 -15.99 8.75
N ALA A 156 -13.80 -15.01 9.56
CA ALA A 156 -12.91 -14.18 10.36
C ALA A 156 -12.04 -15.06 11.30
N LEU A 157 -12.64 -16.06 11.95
CA LEU A 157 -11.91 -17.02 12.80
C LEU A 157 -10.93 -17.86 11.97
N ARG A 158 -11.35 -18.42 10.83
CA ARG A 158 -10.48 -19.22 9.93
C ARG A 158 -9.31 -18.40 9.41
N ILE A 159 -9.52 -17.14 9.10
CA ILE A 159 -8.49 -16.19 8.66
C ILE A 159 -7.57 -15.80 9.83
N GLY A 160 -7.97 -16.02 11.10
CA GLY A 160 -7.19 -15.70 12.29
C GLY A 160 -7.36 -14.26 12.78
N LEU A 161 -8.52 -13.67 12.53
CA LEU A 161 -8.92 -12.40 13.14
C LEU A 161 -9.41 -12.64 14.58
N ARG A 162 -8.83 -11.90 15.53
CA ARG A 162 -9.17 -12.01 16.96
C ARG A 162 -10.34 -11.11 17.34
N ASN A 163 -10.48 -9.98 16.65
CA ASN A 163 -11.53 -9.01 16.91
C ASN A 163 -12.67 -9.21 15.91
N PRO A 164 -13.94 -9.05 16.34
CA PRO A 164 -15.07 -9.11 15.44
C PRO A 164 -14.99 -7.98 14.41
N VAL A 165 -15.26 -8.31 13.14
CA VAL A 165 -15.31 -7.36 12.02
C VAL A 165 -16.75 -7.16 11.65
N LEU A 166 -17.23 -5.92 11.68
CA LEU A 166 -18.60 -5.62 11.30
C LEU A 166 -18.74 -5.65 9.78
N VAL A 167 -19.75 -6.38 9.29
CA VAL A 167 -20.16 -6.34 7.89
C VAL A 167 -21.43 -5.52 7.76
N ARG A 168 -21.43 -4.52 6.88
CA ARG A 168 -22.52 -3.59 6.68
C ARG A 168 -22.85 -3.43 5.21
N LEU A 169 -24.09 -3.12 4.91
CA LEU A 169 -24.57 -2.79 3.57
C LEU A 169 -24.40 -1.30 3.28
N SER A 170 -24.16 -0.98 2.02
CA SER A 170 -24.15 0.40 1.52
C SER A 170 -24.74 0.47 0.11
N ARG A 171 -25.48 1.54 -0.19
CA ARG A 171 -26.00 1.84 -1.54
C ARG A 171 -25.06 2.75 -2.34
N ASP A 172 -24.13 3.40 -1.65
CA ASP A 172 -23.30 4.47 -2.21
C ASP A 172 -21.98 3.93 -2.81
N ILE A 173 -21.80 2.61 -2.86
CA ILE A 173 -20.58 1.96 -3.40
C ILE A 173 -20.94 0.92 -4.45
N ALA A 174 -20.07 0.77 -5.44
CA ALA A 174 -20.20 -0.24 -6.49
C ALA A 174 -19.37 -1.51 -6.22
N SER A 175 -18.33 -1.41 -5.39
CA SER A 175 -17.46 -2.52 -4.99
C SER A 175 -17.33 -2.59 -3.48
N PRO A 176 -17.03 -3.76 -2.88
CA PRO A 176 -16.76 -3.87 -1.46
C PRO A 176 -15.58 -2.98 -1.04
N VAL A 177 -15.60 -2.50 0.18
CA VAL A 177 -14.56 -1.62 0.73
C VAL A 177 -14.35 -1.94 2.21
N VAL A 178 -13.09 -2.13 2.60
CA VAL A 178 -12.69 -2.14 4.01
C VAL A 178 -12.49 -0.70 4.48
N ALA A 179 -13.17 -0.30 5.54
CA ALA A 179 -13.12 1.05 6.10
C ALA A 179 -12.74 1.02 7.58
N GLY A 180 -11.74 1.82 7.95
CA GLY A 180 -11.29 2.01 9.32
C GLY A 180 -10.13 1.12 9.74
N TRP A 181 -9.25 1.67 10.57
CA TRP A 181 -8.03 1.01 11.06
C TRP A 181 -8.16 0.50 12.49
N TRP A 182 -8.87 1.23 13.35
CA TRP A 182 -9.07 0.87 14.76
C TRP A 182 -10.24 -0.09 14.97
N ARG A 183 -11.35 0.18 14.26
CA ARG A 183 -12.54 -0.68 14.22
C ARG A 183 -12.86 -0.95 12.75
N PRO A 184 -12.24 -1.95 12.17
CA PRO A 184 -12.43 -2.27 10.76
C PRO A 184 -13.87 -2.71 10.51
N MET A 185 -14.40 -2.26 9.37
CA MET A 185 -15.74 -2.57 8.91
C MET A 185 -15.65 -2.91 7.42
N VAL A 186 -16.28 -3.99 7.02
CA VAL A 186 -16.45 -4.36 5.62
C VAL A 186 -17.78 -3.79 5.13
N LEU A 187 -17.71 -2.94 4.11
CA LEU A 187 -18.87 -2.38 3.45
C LEU A 187 -19.15 -3.19 2.18
N VAL A 188 -20.33 -3.78 2.08
CA VAL A 188 -20.76 -4.57 0.92
C VAL A 188 -21.83 -3.78 0.16
N PRO A 189 -21.71 -3.64 -1.18
CA PRO A 189 -22.77 -3.04 -1.97
C PRO A 189 -24.07 -3.82 -1.86
N ALA A 190 -25.16 -3.15 -1.54
CA ALA A 190 -26.47 -3.80 -1.41
C ALA A 190 -26.90 -4.53 -2.70
N ALA A 191 -26.56 -3.96 -3.87
CA ALA A 191 -26.82 -4.58 -5.15
C ALA A 191 -26.09 -5.91 -5.37
N LEU A 192 -24.85 -6.03 -4.86
CA LEU A 192 -24.09 -7.29 -4.92
C LEU A 192 -24.66 -8.32 -3.94
N ALA A 193 -24.98 -7.92 -2.72
CA ALA A 193 -25.54 -8.81 -1.70
C ALA A 193 -26.86 -9.46 -2.15
N LEU A 194 -27.67 -8.74 -2.95
CA LEU A 194 -28.95 -9.23 -3.46
C LEU A 194 -28.84 -10.12 -4.72
N ARG A 195 -27.80 -9.94 -5.52
CA ARG A 195 -27.69 -10.58 -6.84
C ARG A 195 -26.63 -11.68 -6.90
N MET A 196 -25.70 -11.69 -5.99
CA MET A 196 -24.56 -12.62 -6.01
C MET A 196 -24.95 -13.94 -5.34
N PRO A 197 -24.64 -15.10 -5.97
CA PRO A 197 -24.80 -16.41 -5.33
C PRO A 197 -24.03 -16.48 -4.00
N ALA A 198 -24.62 -17.16 -3.00
CA ALA A 198 -24.05 -17.24 -1.66
C ALA A 198 -22.58 -17.69 -1.60
N PRO A 199 -22.11 -18.70 -2.37
CA PRO A 199 -20.70 -19.08 -2.35
C PRO A 199 -19.74 -17.99 -2.87
N LEU A 200 -20.17 -17.18 -3.84
CA LEU A 200 -19.39 -16.07 -4.36
C LEU A 200 -19.37 -14.90 -3.38
N LEU A 201 -20.47 -14.65 -2.69
CA LEU A 201 -20.56 -13.63 -1.64
C LEU A 201 -19.68 -14.00 -0.44
N GLU A 202 -19.68 -15.29 -0.04
CA GLU A 202 -18.79 -15.81 1.00
C GLU A 202 -17.32 -15.60 0.63
N ALA A 203 -16.96 -15.89 -0.61
CA ALA A 203 -15.61 -15.69 -1.12
C ALA A 203 -15.20 -14.22 -1.15
N LEU A 204 -16.11 -13.35 -1.53
CA LEU A 204 -15.90 -11.90 -1.52
C LEU A 204 -15.66 -11.38 -0.10
N ILE A 205 -16.49 -11.83 0.86
CA ILE A 205 -16.33 -11.49 2.27
C ILE A 205 -14.98 -12.00 2.82
N ALA A 206 -14.59 -13.24 2.47
CA ALA A 206 -13.28 -13.80 2.87
C ALA A 206 -12.11 -12.98 2.34
N HIS A 207 -12.19 -12.51 1.09
CA HIS A 207 -11.19 -11.63 0.49
C HIS A 207 -11.07 -10.29 1.24
N GLU A 208 -12.19 -9.64 1.55
CA GLU A 208 -12.20 -8.39 2.31
C GLU A 208 -11.67 -8.58 3.76
N LEU A 209 -12.01 -9.71 4.39
CA LEU A 209 -11.47 -10.05 5.71
C LEU A 209 -9.97 -10.29 5.70
N ALA A 210 -9.41 -10.81 4.59
CA ALA A 210 -7.97 -10.95 4.42
C ALA A 210 -7.25 -9.59 4.42
N HIS A 211 -7.84 -8.56 3.80
CA HIS A 211 -7.33 -7.19 3.87
C HIS A 211 -7.38 -6.62 5.29
N VAL A 212 -8.45 -6.91 6.04
CA VAL A 212 -8.57 -6.51 7.45
C VAL A 212 -7.45 -7.13 8.29
N ARG A 213 -7.22 -8.45 8.17
CA ARG A 213 -6.17 -9.16 8.92
C ARG A 213 -4.78 -8.55 8.72
N ARG A 214 -4.49 -8.10 7.51
CA ARG A 214 -3.18 -7.56 7.13
C ARG A 214 -3.03 -6.07 7.39
N HIS A 215 -4.07 -5.41 7.88
CA HIS A 215 -4.11 -3.96 8.07
C HIS A 215 -3.81 -3.19 6.76
N ASP A 216 -4.24 -3.72 5.63
CA ASP A 216 -3.97 -3.14 4.30
C ASP A 216 -4.49 -1.71 4.15
N TYR A 217 -5.47 -1.31 4.96
CA TYR A 217 -5.94 0.07 5.04
C TYR A 217 -4.82 1.05 5.48
N LEU A 218 -4.00 0.66 6.48
CA LEU A 218 -2.88 1.49 6.94
C LEU A 218 -1.79 1.60 5.88
N VAL A 219 -1.47 0.49 5.22
CA VAL A 219 -0.49 0.49 4.13
C VAL A 219 -0.96 1.39 2.99
N ASN A 220 -2.24 1.31 2.63
CA ASN A 220 -2.82 2.15 1.58
C ASN A 220 -2.81 3.64 1.96
N LEU A 221 -3.06 3.98 3.22
CA LEU A 221 -2.96 5.35 3.73
C LEU A 221 -1.51 5.87 3.62
N LEU A 222 -0.53 5.07 4.06
CA LEU A 222 0.88 5.42 3.98
C LEU A 222 1.34 5.59 2.52
N GLN A 223 0.92 4.66 1.62
CA GLN A 223 1.15 4.81 0.19
C GLN A 223 0.59 6.14 -0.34
N GLY A 224 -0.63 6.50 0.05
CA GLY A 224 -1.25 7.77 -0.35
C GLY A 224 -0.45 9.00 0.11
N VAL A 225 0.13 8.96 1.31
CA VAL A 225 1.03 10.03 1.81
C VAL A 225 2.29 10.10 0.96
N VAL A 226 2.94 8.97 0.68
CA VAL A 226 4.16 8.94 -0.14
C VAL A 226 3.87 9.38 -1.57
N GLU A 227 2.78 8.91 -2.17
CA GLU A 227 2.31 9.33 -3.50
C GLU A 227 2.02 10.85 -3.54
N THR A 228 1.52 11.42 -2.46
CA THR A 228 1.24 12.86 -2.35
C THR A 228 2.52 13.69 -2.26
N LEU A 229 3.49 13.27 -1.47
CA LEU A 229 4.73 14.02 -1.27
C LEU A 229 5.69 13.90 -2.46
N LEU A 230 5.77 12.71 -3.05
CA LEU A 230 6.73 12.36 -4.10
C LEU A 230 6.05 12.13 -5.46
N PHE A 231 4.92 12.79 -5.70
CA PHE A 231 4.05 12.59 -6.85
C PHE A 231 4.74 12.80 -8.20
N TYR A 232 5.77 13.63 -8.23
CA TYR A 232 6.52 13.98 -9.43
C TYR A 232 7.48 12.89 -9.90
N HIS A 233 7.76 11.85 -9.09
CA HIS A 233 8.69 10.79 -9.45
C HIS A 233 7.96 9.49 -9.86
N PRO A 234 8.20 8.94 -11.07
CA PRO A 234 7.49 7.78 -11.60
C PRO A 234 7.74 6.50 -10.79
N VAL A 235 8.88 6.36 -10.11
CA VAL A 235 9.18 5.19 -9.26
C VAL A 235 8.14 4.99 -8.16
N VAL A 236 7.62 6.08 -7.59
CA VAL A 236 6.64 6.00 -6.50
C VAL A 236 5.35 5.37 -6.99
N TRP A 237 4.87 5.78 -8.16
CA TRP A 237 3.69 5.22 -8.82
C TRP A 237 3.89 3.76 -9.21
N TRP A 238 5.07 3.41 -9.72
CA TRP A 238 5.42 2.04 -10.09
C TRP A 238 5.47 1.12 -8.85
N LEU A 239 6.17 1.51 -7.78
CA LEU A 239 6.22 0.75 -6.52
C LEU A 239 4.85 0.60 -5.89
N SER A 240 4.07 1.69 -5.83
CA SER A 240 2.71 1.67 -5.28
C SER A 240 1.80 0.72 -6.05
N ARG A 241 1.90 0.71 -7.39
CA ARG A 241 1.17 -0.24 -8.22
C ARG A 241 1.61 -1.68 -7.92
N ARG A 242 2.92 -1.93 -7.82
CA ARG A 242 3.45 -3.25 -7.52
C ARG A 242 3.00 -3.75 -6.14
N ILE A 243 3.02 -2.90 -5.13
CA ILE A 243 2.52 -3.21 -3.79
C ILE A 243 1.03 -3.60 -3.87
N ARG A 244 0.20 -2.88 -4.63
CA ARG A 244 -1.22 -3.22 -4.81
C ARG A 244 -1.38 -4.59 -5.48
N GLU A 245 -0.63 -4.88 -6.54
CA GLU A 245 -0.68 -6.17 -7.26
C GLU A 245 -0.33 -7.34 -6.32
N GLU A 246 0.77 -7.26 -5.60
CA GLU A 246 1.19 -8.32 -4.67
C GLU A 246 0.22 -8.47 -3.48
N ARG A 247 -0.34 -7.37 -3.00
CA ARG A 247 -1.34 -7.34 -1.94
C ARG A 247 -2.59 -8.12 -2.30
N GLU A 248 -3.09 -7.93 -3.51
CA GLU A 248 -4.24 -8.65 -4.03
C GLU A 248 -3.97 -10.16 -4.13
N LEU A 249 -2.78 -10.56 -4.62
CA LEU A 249 -2.41 -11.97 -4.67
C LEU A 249 -2.41 -12.63 -3.29
N ILE A 250 -1.90 -11.92 -2.28
CA ILE A 250 -1.86 -12.45 -0.91
C ILE A 250 -3.28 -12.51 -0.31
N ALA A 251 -4.14 -11.53 -0.59
CA ALA A 251 -5.53 -11.55 -0.13
C ALA A 251 -6.31 -12.70 -0.77
N ASP A 252 -6.11 -12.94 -2.08
CA ASP A 252 -6.69 -14.08 -2.80
C ASP A 252 -6.26 -15.42 -2.18
N ASP A 253 -4.95 -15.60 -1.90
CA ASP A 253 -4.43 -16.82 -1.29
C ASP A 253 -5.01 -17.05 0.12
N LEU A 254 -5.12 -16.00 0.93
CA LEU A 254 -5.70 -16.09 2.28
C LEU A 254 -7.18 -16.46 2.23
N ALA A 255 -7.94 -15.85 1.32
CA ALA A 255 -9.36 -16.14 1.13
C ALA A 255 -9.58 -17.57 0.63
N ALA A 256 -8.79 -18.02 -0.35
CA ALA A 256 -8.84 -19.38 -0.87
C ALA A 256 -8.56 -20.43 0.22
N ASN A 257 -7.52 -20.20 1.03
CA ASN A 257 -7.19 -21.07 2.15
C ASN A 257 -8.31 -21.13 3.20
N ALA A 258 -8.95 -20.00 3.52
CA ALA A 258 -10.05 -19.95 4.49
C ALA A 258 -11.30 -20.71 4.00
N LEU A 259 -11.49 -20.79 2.68
CA LEU A 259 -12.60 -21.50 2.06
C LEU A 259 -12.29 -22.96 1.68
N GLY A 260 -11.04 -23.42 1.89
CA GLY A 260 -10.60 -24.75 1.48
C GLY A 260 -10.54 -24.94 -0.04
N ILE A 261 -10.25 -23.87 -0.77
CA ILE A 261 -10.11 -23.86 -2.23
C ILE A 261 -8.61 -24.04 -2.58
N ALA A 262 -8.34 -24.68 -3.72
CA ALA A 262 -6.95 -24.87 -4.16
C ALA A 262 -6.20 -23.54 -4.31
N ALA A 263 -4.95 -23.52 -3.86
CA ALA A 263 -4.08 -22.36 -3.98
C ALA A 263 -3.93 -21.93 -5.45
N GLY A 264 -3.88 -20.60 -5.68
CA GLY A 264 -3.77 -20.04 -7.02
C GLY A 264 -5.10 -19.84 -7.75
N TRP A 265 -6.23 -20.12 -7.12
CA TRP A 265 -7.52 -19.78 -7.66
C TRP A 265 -7.67 -18.27 -7.84
N ARG A 266 -8.06 -17.84 -9.05
CA ARG A 266 -8.33 -16.44 -9.34
C ARG A 266 -9.82 -16.19 -9.42
N TRP A 267 -10.26 -15.18 -8.66
CA TRP A 267 -11.67 -14.87 -8.54
C TRP A 267 -12.23 -14.26 -9.84
N PRO A 268 -13.38 -14.73 -10.35
CA PRO A 268 -13.96 -14.26 -11.62
C PRO A 268 -14.25 -12.75 -11.66
N TRP A 269 -14.57 -12.13 -10.52
CA TRP A 269 -14.88 -10.69 -10.45
C TRP A 269 -13.67 -9.77 -10.65
N ARG A 270 -12.45 -10.27 -10.53
CA ARG A 270 -11.24 -9.46 -10.82
C ARG A 270 -11.09 -9.12 -12.29
N ASN A 271 -11.62 -9.93 -13.16
CA ASN A 271 -11.65 -9.69 -14.59
C ASN A 271 -13.07 -9.30 -14.96
N SER A 272 -13.40 -8.00 -14.96
CA SER A 272 -14.74 -7.45 -15.21
C SER A 272 -15.37 -7.86 -16.57
N THR A 273 -14.71 -8.71 -17.34
CA THR A 273 -15.18 -9.30 -18.60
C THR A 273 -15.73 -10.72 -18.47
N ALA A 274 -15.70 -11.34 -17.30
CA ALA A 274 -16.15 -12.73 -17.13
C ALA A 274 -17.68 -12.81 -17.03
N ARG A 275 -18.33 -13.18 -18.13
CA ARG A 275 -19.78 -13.39 -18.24
C ARG A 275 -20.31 -14.65 -17.57
N SER A 276 -19.49 -15.46 -16.92
CA SER A 276 -19.92 -16.69 -16.24
C SER A 276 -19.29 -16.78 -14.85
N MET A 277 -20.08 -16.44 -13.84
CA MET A 277 -19.71 -16.63 -12.43
C MET A 277 -19.95 -18.11 -12.06
N HIS A 278 -18.96 -18.97 -12.25
CA HIS A 278 -19.01 -20.34 -11.74
C HIS A 278 -18.30 -20.39 -10.38
N PRO A 279 -18.89 -21.08 -9.36
CA PRO A 279 -18.21 -21.25 -8.08
C PRO A 279 -16.95 -22.11 -8.26
N PRO A 280 -15.90 -21.88 -7.42
CA PRO A 280 -14.66 -22.63 -7.51
C PRO A 280 -14.86 -24.12 -7.13
N PRO A 281 -14.06 -25.02 -7.72
CA PRO A 281 -14.02 -26.41 -7.28
C PRO A 281 -13.47 -26.49 -5.86
N ARG A 282 -14.18 -27.13 -4.96
CA ARG A 282 -13.68 -27.41 -3.61
C ARG A 282 -12.56 -28.45 -3.71
N SER A 283 -11.43 -28.21 -3.05
CA SER A 283 -10.42 -29.24 -2.86
C SER A 283 -11.07 -30.35 -2.01
N HIS A 284 -11.21 -31.54 -2.56
CA HIS A 284 -11.50 -32.72 -1.75
C HIS A 284 -10.28 -32.94 -0.85
N ALA A 285 -10.34 -32.41 0.37
CA ALA A 285 -9.51 -32.93 1.45
C ALA A 285 -9.89 -34.43 1.55
N SER A 286 -8.98 -35.28 1.16
CA SER A 286 -9.12 -36.72 1.30
C SER A 286 -9.26 -37.02 2.79
N HIS A 287 -10.51 -37.10 3.28
CA HIS A 287 -10.83 -37.87 4.45
C HIS A 287 -10.52 -39.33 4.08
N ARG A 288 -9.30 -39.78 4.37
CA ARG A 288 -9.07 -41.21 4.55
C ARG A 288 -9.86 -41.60 5.79
N PRO A 289 -10.85 -42.49 5.69
CA PRO A 289 -11.42 -43.06 6.86
C PRO A 289 -10.32 -43.84 7.59
N PRO A 290 -10.35 -43.93 8.95
CA PRO A 290 -9.43 -44.77 9.67
C PRO A 290 -9.57 -46.20 9.17
N GLU A 291 -8.46 -46.83 8.78
CA GLU A 291 -8.37 -48.26 8.47
C GLU A 291 -8.91 -49.02 9.68
N GLU A 292 -10.12 -49.57 9.53
CA GLU A 292 -10.60 -50.61 10.44
C GLU A 292 -9.66 -51.82 10.30
N ALA A 293 -8.87 -52.05 11.33
CA ALA A 293 -8.07 -53.25 11.50
C ALA A 293 -9.02 -54.46 11.61
N SER A 294 -9.34 -55.06 10.45
CA SER A 294 -10.01 -56.36 10.41
C SER A 294 -8.99 -57.44 10.83
N SER A 295 -8.98 -57.76 12.10
CA SER A 295 -8.37 -59.00 12.63
C SER A 295 -9.20 -60.19 12.15
N TRP A 296 -8.76 -60.86 11.11
CA TRP A 296 -9.21 -62.23 10.80
C TRP A 296 -8.47 -63.24 11.63
N HIS A 297 -9.08 -63.67 12.74
CA HIS A 297 -8.70 -64.94 13.36
C HIS A 297 -9.26 -66.06 12.52
N ALA A 298 -8.38 -66.77 11.83
CA ALA A 298 -8.65 -68.09 11.33
C ALA A 298 -8.56 -69.04 12.54
N SER A 299 -9.68 -69.72 12.85
CA SER A 299 -9.71 -70.92 13.65
C SER A 299 -10.10 -72.08 12.79
N SER A 300 -9.19 -73.03 12.79
CA SER A 300 -9.27 -74.36 12.27
C SER A 300 -10.51 -75.14 12.78
N ILE A 301 -11.17 -75.87 11.94
CA ILE A 301 -11.26 -77.38 11.97
C ILE A 301 -11.68 -77.78 10.58
#